data_9d0bcbfd18dee45d4da179b414dd8c56
#
_entry.id   9d0bcbfd18dee45d4da179b414dd8c56
#
_cell.length_a   1.000
_cell.length_b   1.000
_cell.length_c   1.000
_cell.angle_alpha   90.00
_cell.angle_beta   90.00
_cell.angle_gamma   90.00
#
_symmetry.space_group_name_H-M   'P 1'
#
loop_
_entity.id
_entity.type
_entity.pdbx_description
1 polymer ?
#
loop_
_entity_poly.entity_id
_entity_poly.type
_entity_poly.pdbx_seq_one_letter_code
_entity_poly.pdbx_strand_id
1 'polypeptide(L)' 'MNRYEIIIYWSEDDERYIAEVPELPGCMADGNDRVEVLRNVEVIISEWLETARLEGRAIPVPKGKLVYA' A
#
# COMPACT_ATOMS: atom_id res chain seq x y z
N MET A 1 3.97 6.19 -11.83
CA MET A 1 3.99 6.29 -10.37
C MET A 1 2.57 6.45 -9.86
N ASN A 2 2.18 5.68 -8.86
CA ASN A 2 0.83 5.78 -8.32
C ASN A 2 0.72 6.95 -7.35
N ARG A 3 -0.52 7.37 -7.08
CA ARG A 3 -0.80 8.49 -6.16
C ARG A 3 -1.62 8.06 -4.96
N TYR A 4 -1.70 6.76 -4.70
CA TYR A 4 -2.42 6.27 -3.52
C TYR A 4 -1.66 6.66 -2.26
N GLU A 5 -2.41 6.94 -1.20
CA GLU A 5 -1.79 7.21 0.09
C GLU A 5 -1.13 5.95 0.62
N ILE A 6 0.06 6.10 1.17
CA ILE A 6 0.81 5.02 1.80
C ILE A 6 1.09 5.44 3.23
N ILE A 7 0.65 4.63 4.20
CA ILE A 7 0.88 4.88 5.62
C ILE A 7 1.96 3.91 6.08
N ILE A 8 3.07 4.45 6.58
CA ILE A 8 4.20 3.64 7.06
C ILE A 8 4.31 3.82 8.58
N TYR A 9 4.40 2.70 9.30
CA TYR A 9 4.54 2.74 10.75
C TYR A 9 5.37 1.55 11.23
N TRP A 10 5.91 1.68 12.45
CA TRP A 10 6.64 0.60 13.09
C TRP A 10 5.66 -0.32 13.81
N SER A 11 5.79 -1.63 13.58
CA SER A 11 4.99 -2.64 14.26
C SER A 11 5.81 -3.26 15.37
N GLU A 12 5.41 -3.02 16.62
CA GLU A 12 6.06 -3.64 17.78
C GLU A 12 5.92 -5.15 17.76
N ASP A 13 4.75 -5.64 17.35
CA ASP A 13 4.49 -7.09 17.33
C ASP A 13 5.35 -7.80 16.30
N ASP A 14 5.51 -7.20 15.13
CA ASP A 14 6.25 -7.81 14.03
C ASP A 14 7.74 -7.43 14.05
N GLU A 15 8.10 -6.42 14.83
CA GLU A 15 9.44 -5.84 14.85
C GLU A 15 9.91 -5.46 13.45
N ARG A 16 9.02 -4.86 12.68
CA ARG A 16 9.27 -4.43 11.31
C ARG A 16 8.48 -3.17 11.01
N TYR A 17 8.87 -2.47 9.95
CA TYR A 17 8.05 -1.41 9.40
C TYR A 17 6.95 -2.03 8.54
N ILE A 18 5.76 -1.44 8.63
CA ILE A 18 4.60 -1.86 7.86
C ILE A 18 4.18 -0.69 6.98
N ALA A 19 3.76 -0.98 5.76
CA ALA A 19 3.14 0.00 4.88
C ALA A 19 1.75 -0.50 4.52
N GLU A 20 0.76 0.38 4.63
CA GLU A 20 -0.62 0.09 4.27
C GLU A 20 -1.10 1.09 3.24
N VAL A 21 -1.91 0.62 2.30
CA VAL A 21 -2.53 1.48 1.29
C VAL A 21 -4.04 1.45 1.53
N PRO A 22 -4.59 2.45 2.24
CA PRO A 22 -5.99 2.41 2.66
C PRO A 22 -6.99 2.27 1.52
N GLU A 23 -6.70 2.85 0.36
CA GLU A 23 -7.62 2.83 -0.77
C GLU A 23 -7.65 1.50 -1.51
N LEU A 24 -6.67 0.64 -1.27
CA LEU A 24 -6.57 -0.67 -1.92
C LEU A 24 -6.68 -1.77 -0.85
N PRO A 25 -7.88 -2.33 -0.64
CA PRO A 25 -8.08 -3.31 0.43
C PRO A 25 -7.11 -4.48 0.39
N GLY A 26 -6.46 -4.74 1.52
CA GLY A 26 -5.48 -5.82 1.64
C GLY A 26 -4.10 -5.51 1.08
N CYS A 27 -3.89 -4.30 0.54
CA CYS A 27 -2.60 -3.92 -0.01
C CYS A 27 -1.69 -3.43 1.09
N MET A 28 -0.73 -4.25 1.48
CA MET A 28 0.23 -3.90 2.53
C MET A 28 1.53 -4.67 2.32
N ALA A 29 2.59 -4.17 2.94
CA ALA A 29 3.90 -4.77 2.87
C ALA A 29 4.66 -4.53 4.16
N ASP A 30 5.79 -5.21 4.33
CA ASP A 30 6.66 -5.03 5.48
C ASP A 30 8.11 -4.87 5.00
N GLY A 31 8.96 -4.35 5.87
CA GLY A 31 10.37 -4.17 5.56
C GLY A 31 11.18 -3.83 6.79
N ASN A 32 12.50 -3.95 6.69
CA ASN A 32 13.40 -3.71 7.81
C ASN A 32 13.59 -2.23 8.12
N ASP A 33 13.39 -1.37 7.13
CA ASP A 33 13.47 0.08 7.30
C ASP A 33 12.45 0.74 6.38
N ARG A 34 12.34 2.08 6.49
CA ARG A 34 11.32 2.82 5.75
C ARG A 34 11.54 2.78 4.24
N VAL A 35 12.79 2.76 3.79
CA VAL A 35 13.10 2.71 2.36
C VAL A 35 12.70 1.36 1.80
N GLU A 36 13.04 0.29 2.50
CA GLU A 36 12.71 -1.06 2.06
C GLU A 36 11.21 -1.27 2.01
N VAL A 37 10.49 -0.87 3.06
CA VAL A 37 9.04 -1.08 3.09
C VAL A 37 8.34 -0.27 1.99
N LEU A 38 8.85 0.93 1.68
CA LEU A 38 8.29 1.72 0.59
C LEU A 38 8.49 1.02 -0.76
N ARG A 39 9.69 0.49 -1.02
CA ARG A 39 9.94 -0.27 -2.24
C ARG A 39 9.02 -1.49 -2.32
N ASN A 40 8.89 -2.20 -1.20
CA ASN A 40 8.08 -3.42 -1.18
C ASN A 40 6.61 -3.11 -1.44
N VAL A 41 6.05 -2.06 -0.83
CA VAL A 41 4.65 -1.73 -1.03
C VAL A 41 4.38 -1.22 -2.44
N GLU A 42 5.33 -0.55 -3.08
CA GLU A 42 5.18 -0.12 -4.47
C GLU A 42 4.99 -1.33 -5.39
N VAL A 43 5.74 -2.41 -5.15
CA VAL A 43 5.59 -3.65 -5.91
C VAL A 43 4.21 -4.27 -5.65
N ILE A 44 3.78 -4.30 -4.39
CA ILE A 44 2.48 -4.86 -4.02
C ILE A 44 1.34 -4.06 -4.65
N ILE A 45 1.45 -2.73 -4.68
CA ILE A 45 0.46 -1.88 -5.35
C ILE A 45 0.35 -2.27 -6.83
N SER A 46 1.49 -2.40 -7.52
CA SER A 46 1.50 -2.78 -8.93
C SER A 46 0.83 -4.12 -9.15
N GLU A 47 1.12 -5.10 -8.29
CA GLU A 47 0.51 -6.43 -8.38
C GLU A 47 -0.99 -6.38 -8.09
N TRP A 48 -1.39 -5.59 -7.09
CA TRP A 48 -2.80 -5.43 -6.74
C TRP A 48 -3.60 -4.84 -7.91
N LEU A 49 -3.05 -3.80 -8.55
CA LEU A 49 -3.70 -3.14 -9.68
C LEU A 49 -3.79 -4.09 -10.89
N GLU A 50 -2.74 -4.84 -11.16
CA GLU A 50 -2.73 -5.81 -12.26
C GLU A 50 -3.76 -6.91 -12.03
N THR A 51 -3.83 -7.44 -10.81
CA THR A 51 -4.81 -8.47 -10.46
C THR A 51 -6.23 -7.93 -10.60
N ALA A 52 -6.48 -6.71 -10.11
CA ALA A 52 -7.80 -6.09 -10.22
C ALA A 52 -8.20 -5.91 -11.68
N ARG A 53 -7.26 -5.49 -12.53
CA ARG A 53 -7.51 -5.31 -13.95
C ARG A 53 -7.87 -6.65 -14.62
N LEU A 54 -7.11 -7.69 -14.31
CA LEU A 54 -7.35 -9.01 -14.89
C LEU A 54 -8.67 -9.61 -14.43
N GLU A 55 -9.08 -9.34 -13.21
CA GLU A 55 -10.32 -9.84 -12.65
C GLU A 55 -11.53 -8.96 -12.98
N GLY A 56 -11.30 -7.84 -13.67
CA GLY A 56 -12.38 -6.92 -14.00
C GLY A 56 -12.95 -6.17 -12.81
N ARG A 57 -12.18 -6.05 -11.72
CA ARG A 57 -12.61 -5.30 -10.54
C ARG A 57 -12.42 -3.81 -10.75
N ALA A 58 -13.25 -3.01 -10.08
CA ALA A 58 -13.11 -1.57 -10.10
C ALA A 58 -11.79 -1.17 -9.45
N ILE A 59 -11.05 -0.27 -10.09
CA ILE A 59 -9.79 0.26 -9.56
C ILE A 59 -10.08 1.64 -8.98
N PRO A 60 -9.89 1.84 -7.66
CA PRO A 60 -10.12 3.14 -7.04
C PRO A 60 -9.22 4.22 -7.64
N VAL A 61 -9.79 5.40 -7.87
CA VAL A 61 -9.01 6.56 -8.32
C VAL A 61 -8.28 7.12 -7.10
N PRO A 62 -6.95 7.32 -7.19
CA PRO A 62 -6.21 7.88 -6.06
C PRO A 62 -6.71 9.27 -5.68
N LYS A 63 -6.96 9.48 -4.39
CA LYS A 63 -7.46 10.77 -3.88
C LYS A 63 -6.37 11.61 -3.24
N GLY A 64 -5.13 11.11 -3.19
CA GLY A 64 -4.05 11.77 -2.49
C GLY A 64 -4.20 11.60 -0.98
N LYS A 65 -4.00 12.67 -0.23
CA LYS A 65 -4.09 12.59 1.23
C LYS A 65 -5.53 12.37 1.66
N LEU A 66 -5.76 11.28 2.39
CA LEU A 66 -7.08 10.97 2.94
C LEU A 66 -7.28 11.74 4.25
N VAL A 67 -8.54 12.09 4.54
CA VAL A 67 -8.91 12.76 5.78
C VAL A 67 -9.73 11.77 6.59
N TYR A 68 -9.28 11.51 7.81
CA TYR A 68 -9.96 10.60 8.73
C TYR A 68 -10.69 11.41 9.78
N ALA A 69 -11.96 11.14 9.93
CA ALA A 69 -12.80 11.82 10.94
C ALA A 69 -12.62 11.20 12.31
#